data_3cf6caf1d4e169ab26a462597c8da9fc
#
_entry.id   3cf6caf1d4e169ab26a462597c8da9fc
#
_cell.length_a   1.000
_cell.length_b   1.000
_cell.length_c   1.000
_cell.angle_alpha   90.00
_cell.angle_beta   90.00
_cell.angle_gamma   90.00
#
_symmetry.space_group_name_H-M   'P 1'
#
loop_
_entity.id
_entity.type
_entity.pdbx_description
1 polymer ?
#
loop_
_entity_poly.entity_id
_entity_poly.type
_entity_poly.pdbx_seq_one_letter_code
_entity_poly.pdbx_strand_id
1 'polypeptide(L)'
;MKVLVCVKRVPAPGAKINITADGQAVDTAYLAFTTSPHEECAVEEAVQLVEQHGGESTVLTLGPAEADEQLRYAASIGVNKAVLLPIDSAEWDPQRTAAAITSAIQGIESADGPFDLILFGNESADAGNFQVGVRVAYALARPIVNGSKGAEINGVAGTGRRHSG
;
A
#
# COMPACT_ATOMS: atom_id res chain seq x y z
N MET A 1 -2.36 12.87 14.11
CA MET A 1 -2.60 12.54 12.68
C MET A 1 -2.71 11.03 12.52
N LYS A 2 -3.67 10.53 11.77
CA LYS A 2 -3.80 9.10 11.46
C LYS A 2 -3.51 8.86 9.98
N VAL A 3 -2.43 8.14 9.69
CA VAL A 3 -1.99 7.87 8.32
C VAL A 3 -2.12 6.39 8.02
N LEU A 4 -2.77 6.05 6.90
CA LEU A 4 -2.78 4.69 6.37
C LEU A 4 -1.85 4.61 5.15
N VAL A 5 -1.05 3.56 5.05
CA VAL A 5 -0.28 3.25 3.85
C VAL A 5 -0.63 1.84 3.37
N CYS A 6 -0.96 1.71 2.09
CA CYS A 6 -1.24 0.43 1.46
C CYS A 6 -0.04 -0.05 0.67
N VAL A 7 0.38 -1.29 0.90
CA VAL A 7 1.52 -1.93 0.24
C VAL A 7 1.12 -3.26 -0.37
N LYS A 8 1.89 -3.74 -1.33
CA LYS A 8 1.72 -5.04 -1.97
C LYS A 8 3.02 -5.85 -1.89
N ARG A 9 2.90 -7.14 -1.58
CA ARG A 9 3.98 -8.11 -1.72
C ARG A 9 4.21 -8.39 -3.19
N VAL A 10 5.40 -8.08 -3.71
CA VAL A 10 5.77 -8.25 -5.11
C VAL A 10 7.08 -9.02 -5.24
N PRO A 11 7.34 -9.72 -6.36
CA PRO A 11 8.65 -10.30 -6.63
C PRO A 11 9.76 -9.24 -6.54
N ALA A 12 10.87 -9.59 -5.92
CA ALA A 12 12.00 -8.67 -5.79
C ALA A 12 12.53 -8.25 -7.18
N PRO A 13 12.90 -6.96 -7.36
CA PRO A 13 13.45 -6.48 -8.63
C PRO A 13 14.67 -7.28 -9.06
N GLY A 14 14.72 -7.66 -10.34
CA GLY A 14 15.80 -8.46 -10.90
C GLY A 14 15.73 -9.97 -10.60
N ALA A 15 14.71 -10.43 -9.89
CA ALA A 15 14.49 -11.86 -9.68
C ALA A 15 14.21 -12.57 -11.01
N LYS A 16 14.77 -13.77 -11.16
CA LYS A 16 14.45 -14.61 -12.32
C LYS A 16 13.07 -15.23 -12.14
N ILE A 17 12.13 -14.82 -12.97
CA ILE A 17 10.78 -15.36 -12.97
C ILE A 17 10.76 -16.66 -13.80
N ASN A 18 10.48 -17.78 -13.15
CA ASN A 18 10.21 -19.06 -13.79
C ASN A 18 8.70 -19.33 -13.76
N ILE A 19 8.25 -20.12 -14.70
CA ILE A 19 6.85 -20.57 -14.78
C ILE A 19 6.79 -22.02 -14.34
N THR A 20 5.70 -22.40 -13.66
CA THR A 20 5.43 -23.79 -13.27
C THR A 20 5.40 -24.73 -14.47
N ALA A 21 5.67 -26.00 -14.26
CA ALA A 21 5.75 -26.98 -15.36
C ALA A 21 4.45 -27.10 -16.18
N ASP A 22 3.31 -26.79 -15.60
CA ASP A 22 1.99 -26.74 -16.27
C ASP A 22 1.73 -25.42 -17.00
N GLY A 23 2.62 -24.43 -16.87
CA GLY A 23 2.50 -23.13 -17.51
C GLY A 23 1.41 -22.21 -16.94
N GLN A 24 0.84 -22.52 -15.79
CA GLN A 24 -0.33 -21.82 -15.24
C GLN A 24 0.00 -20.77 -14.18
N ALA A 25 1.20 -20.81 -13.60
CA ALA A 25 1.57 -19.91 -12.50
C ALA A 25 3.07 -19.57 -12.52
N VAL A 26 3.44 -18.56 -11.74
CA VAL A 26 4.84 -18.27 -11.43
C VAL A 26 5.34 -19.29 -10.41
N ASP A 27 6.50 -19.89 -10.69
CA ASP A 27 7.19 -20.75 -9.72
C ASP A 27 7.83 -19.88 -8.63
N THR A 28 7.31 -19.96 -7.43
CA THR A 28 7.73 -19.15 -6.28
C THR A 28 8.77 -19.84 -5.40
N ALA A 29 9.20 -21.07 -5.70
CA ALA A 29 10.06 -21.87 -4.84
C ALA A 29 11.39 -21.19 -4.47
N TYR A 30 11.93 -20.37 -5.39
CA TYR A 30 13.19 -19.65 -5.19
C TYR A 30 13.04 -18.15 -5.44
N LEU A 31 11.83 -17.64 -5.35
CA LEU A 31 11.54 -16.23 -5.64
C LEU A 31 11.53 -15.44 -4.32
N ALA A 32 12.42 -14.44 -4.23
CA ALA A 32 12.38 -13.47 -3.16
C ALA A 32 11.24 -12.46 -3.41
N PHE A 33 10.66 -11.95 -2.33
CA PHE A 33 9.59 -10.96 -2.39
C PHE A 33 9.95 -9.72 -1.56
N THR A 34 9.39 -8.59 -1.97
CA THR A 34 9.57 -7.29 -1.31
C THR A 34 8.30 -6.44 -1.47
N THR A 35 8.35 -5.18 -1.06
CA THR A 35 7.43 -4.12 -1.46
C THR A 35 7.98 -3.38 -2.69
N SER A 36 7.12 -2.69 -3.43
CA SER A 36 7.57 -1.87 -4.56
C SER A 36 8.31 -0.62 -4.06
N PRO A 37 9.30 -0.09 -4.81
CA PRO A 37 10.03 1.12 -4.40
C PRO A 37 9.12 2.32 -4.13
N HIS A 38 8.05 2.49 -4.88
CA HIS A 38 7.06 3.56 -4.64
C HIS A 38 6.30 3.38 -3.33
N GLU A 39 6.04 2.15 -2.94
CA GLU A 39 5.37 1.82 -1.68
C GLU A 39 6.34 1.99 -0.49
N GLU A 40 7.61 1.68 -0.67
CA GLU A 40 8.65 1.97 0.34
C GLU A 40 8.75 3.47 0.63
N CYS A 41 8.72 4.31 -0.42
CA CYS A 41 8.64 5.76 -0.26
C CYS A 41 7.36 6.20 0.48
N ALA A 42 6.22 5.57 0.19
CA ALA A 42 4.97 5.89 0.86
C ALA A 42 4.98 5.48 2.35
N VAL A 43 5.63 4.36 2.70
CA VAL A 43 5.84 3.93 4.10
C VAL A 43 6.71 4.94 4.84
N GLU A 44 7.84 5.33 4.25
CA GLU A 44 8.73 6.33 4.82
C GLU A 44 8.03 7.68 5.03
N GLU A 45 7.27 8.15 4.04
CA GLU A 45 6.47 9.38 4.14
C GLU A 45 5.45 9.31 5.28
N ALA A 46 4.77 8.15 5.45
CA ALA A 46 3.82 7.96 6.54
C ALA A 46 4.49 8.08 7.92
N VAL A 47 5.68 7.51 8.08
CA VAL A 47 6.46 7.58 9.32
C VAL A 47 6.89 9.03 9.58
N GLN A 48 7.46 9.72 8.59
CA GLN A 48 7.91 11.10 8.73
C GLN A 48 6.77 12.06 9.08
N LEU A 49 5.60 11.90 8.46
CA LEU A 49 4.42 12.71 8.78
C LEU A 49 3.96 12.53 10.24
N VAL A 50 3.96 11.28 10.72
CA VAL A 50 3.60 10.99 12.11
C VAL A 50 4.65 11.52 13.09
N GLU A 51 5.93 11.43 12.77
CA GLU A 51 7.01 12.02 13.59
C GLU A 51 6.90 13.54 13.69
N GLN A 52 6.55 14.21 12.59
CA GLN A 52 6.43 15.67 12.55
C GLN A 52 5.15 16.20 13.21
N HIS A 53 4.03 15.52 13.03
CA HIS A 53 2.71 16.00 13.44
C HIS A 53 2.12 15.27 14.65
N GLY A 54 2.77 14.22 15.11
CA GLY A 54 2.23 13.30 16.11
C GLY A 54 1.11 12.43 15.56
N GLY A 55 0.75 11.39 16.30
CA GLY A 55 -0.35 10.47 15.94
C GLY A 55 0.12 9.06 15.68
N GLU A 56 -0.47 8.38 14.71
CA GLU A 56 -0.15 6.98 14.42
C GLU A 56 -0.23 6.66 12.92
N SER A 57 0.61 5.73 12.50
CA SER A 57 0.61 5.17 11.14
C SER A 57 0.14 3.70 11.15
N THR A 58 -0.57 3.32 10.11
CA THR A 58 -1.01 1.94 9.88
C THR A 58 -0.57 1.50 8.49
N VAL A 59 0.05 0.33 8.38
CA VAL A 59 0.30 -0.31 7.08
C VAL A 59 -0.75 -1.39 6.82
N LEU A 60 -1.28 -1.45 5.61
CA LEU A 60 -2.26 -2.44 5.18
C LEU A 60 -1.77 -3.14 3.92
N THR A 61 -1.89 -4.45 3.88
CA THR A 61 -1.68 -5.25 2.67
C THR A 61 -2.80 -6.26 2.47
N LEU A 62 -3.13 -6.54 1.20
CA LEU A 62 -3.97 -7.66 0.80
C LEU A 62 -3.07 -8.68 0.11
N GLY A 63 -3.00 -9.89 0.64
CA GLY A 63 -2.10 -10.92 0.13
C GLY A 63 -2.18 -12.22 0.91
N PRO A 64 -1.34 -13.21 0.54
CA PRO A 64 -1.21 -14.45 1.28
C PRO A 64 -0.62 -14.21 2.67
N ALA A 65 -0.64 -15.24 3.52
CA ALA A 65 -0.11 -15.16 4.89
C ALA A 65 1.36 -14.68 4.94
N GLU A 66 2.15 -15.04 3.94
CA GLU A 66 3.56 -14.67 3.80
C GLU A 66 3.75 -13.14 3.59
N ALA A 67 2.71 -12.41 3.24
CA ALA A 67 2.76 -10.93 3.15
C ALA A 67 2.96 -10.26 4.52
N ASP A 68 2.87 -11.01 5.62
CA ASP A 68 3.28 -10.57 6.96
C ASP A 68 4.76 -10.11 7.00
N GLU A 69 5.62 -10.65 6.15
CA GLU A 69 7.01 -10.22 6.03
C GLU A 69 7.12 -8.72 5.65
N GLN A 70 6.32 -8.25 4.68
CA GLN A 70 6.30 -6.85 4.25
C GLN A 70 5.72 -5.93 5.33
N LEU A 71 4.75 -6.42 6.10
CA LEU A 71 4.21 -5.69 7.25
C LEU A 71 5.24 -5.54 8.36
N ARG A 72 6.02 -6.60 8.66
CA ARG A 72 7.12 -6.54 9.63
C ARG A 72 8.23 -5.60 9.18
N TYR A 73 8.52 -5.57 7.88
CA TYR A 73 9.47 -4.62 7.32
C TYR A 73 8.99 -3.17 7.54
N ALA A 74 7.74 -2.86 7.22
CA ALA A 74 7.17 -1.54 7.48
C ALA A 74 7.19 -1.16 8.98
N ALA A 75 6.89 -2.11 9.86
CA ALA A 75 6.99 -1.90 11.31
C ALA A 75 8.43 -1.62 11.76
N SER A 76 9.44 -2.25 11.13
CA SER A 76 10.86 -1.98 11.44
C SER A 76 11.32 -0.58 11.03
N ILE A 77 10.63 0.04 10.07
CA ILE A 77 10.86 1.44 9.65
C ILE A 77 10.22 2.43 10.65
N GLY A 78 9.18 2.02 11.37
CA GLY A 78 8.53 2.85 12.38
C GLY A 78 7.00 2.92 12.30
N VAL A 79 6.37 2.15 11.42
CA VAL A 79 4.90 2.07 11.34
C VAL A 79 4.34 1.44 12.64
N ASN A 80 3.29 2.05 13.20
CA ASN A 80 2.78 1.67 14.51
C ASN A 80 1.85 0.45 14.49
N LYS A 81 1.03 0.31 13.46
CA LYS A 81 0.03 -0.76 13.33
C LYS A 81 0.14 -1.44 11.96
N ALA A 82 -0.20 -2.73 11.91
CA ALA A 82 -0.21 -3.51 10.68
C ALA A 82 -1.51 -4.29 10.51
N VAL A 83 -2.02 -4.34 9.29
CA VAL A 83 -3.26 -5.05 8.94
C VAL A 83 -3.01 -5.92 7.71
N LEU A 84 -3.21 -7.23 7.85
CA LEU A 84 -3.22 -8.18 6.75
C LEU A 84 -4.67 -8.49 6.38
N LEU A 85 -5.01 -8.33 5.10
CA LEU A 85 -6.23 -8.87 4.52
C LEU A 85 -5.87 -10.18 3.83
N PRO A 86 -6.09 -11.33 4.47
CA PRO A 86 -5.62 -12.60 3.93
C PRO A 86 -6.45 -13.04 2.73
N ILE A 87 -5.77 -13.55 1.70
CA ILE A 87 -6.38 -14.19 0.54
C ILE A 87 -5.67 -15.51 0.25
N ASP A 88 -6.42 -16.53 -0.15
CA ASP A 88 -5.90 -17.89 -0.36
C ASP A 88 -5.34 -18.12 -1.77
N SER A 89 -5.57 -17.17 -2.68
CA SER A 89 -5.28 -17.36 -4.08
C SER A 89 -4.26 -16.39 -4.63
N ALA A 90 -3.88 -16.69 -5.84
CA ALA A 90 -3.18 -15.79 -6.72
C ALA A 90 -3.80 -14.38 -6.76
N GLU A 91 -3.09 -13.48 -7.35
CA GLU A 91 -3.42 -12.07 -7.49
C GLU A 91 -4.89 -11.81 -7.91
N TRP A 92 -5.52 -10.90 -7.18
CA TRP A 92 -6.83 -10.38 -7.55
C TRP A 92 -6.69 -9.22 -8.55
N ASP A 93 -7.70 -9.06 -9.40
CA ASP A 93 -7.79 -7.89 -10.26
C ASP A 93 -7.89 -6.58 -9.44
N PRO A 94 -7.52 -5.43 -10.04
CA PRO A 94 -7.49 -4.14 -9.32
C PRO A 94 -8.84 -3.70 -8.77
N GLN A 95 -9.94 -4.09 -9.41
CA GLN A 95 -11.29 -3.71 -8.98
C GLN A 95 -11.68 -4.45 -7.70
N ARG A 96 -11.46 -5.76 -7.67
CA ARG A 96 -11.73 -6.61 -6.51
C ARG A 96 -10.80 -6.24 -5.33
N THR A 97 -9.53 -6.00 -5.63
CA THR A 97 -8.55 -5.54 -4.65
C THR A 97 -8.98 -4.21 -4.01
N ALA A 98 -9.35 -3.22 -4.82
CA ALA A 98 -9.80 -1.93 -4.32
C ALA A 98 -11.08 -2.03 -3.48
N ALA A 99 -12.03 -2.90 -3.86
CA ALA A 99 -13.24 -3.11 -3.08
C ALA A 99 -12.95 -3.70 -1.69
N ALA A 100 -12.06 -4.69 -1.60
CA ALA A 100 -11.65 -5.28 -0.33
C ALA A 100 -10.92 -4.26 0.57
N ILE A 101 -9.97 -3.51 0.00
CA ILE A 101 -9.25 -2.46 0.74
C ILE A 101 -10.22 -1.38 1.22
N THR A 102 -11.16 -0.94 0.38
CA THR A 102 -12.18 0.04 0.76
C THR A 102 -13.01 -0.45 1.95
N SER A 103 -13.49 -1.70 1.91
CA SER A 103 -14.27 -2.28 3.01
C SER A 103 -13.46 -2.36 4.30
N ALA A 104 -12.18 -2.72 4.21
CA ALA A 104 -11.30 -2.76 5.37
C ALA A 104 -11.07 -1.37 5.97
N ILE A 105 -10.81 -0.36 5.13
CA ILE A 105 -10.67 1.04 5.57
C ILE A 105 -11.93 1.51 6.29
N GLN A 106 -13.11 1.28 5.72
CA GLN A 106 -14.38 1.66 6.34
C GLN A 106 -14.60 0.96 7.68
N GLY A 107 -14.22 -0.32 7.78
CA GLY A 107 -14.29 -1.06 9.04
C GLY A 107 -13.37 -0.49 10.12
N ILE A 108 -12.12 -0.18 9.77
CA ILE A 108 -11.16 0.44 10.69
C ILE A 108 -11.63 1.83 11.11
N GLU A 109 -12.06 2.65 10.18
CA GLU A 109 -12.55 4.00 10.45
C GLU A 109 -13.82 4.02 11.32
N SER A 110 -14.66 3.02 11.17
CA SER A 110 -15.85 2.87 12.01
C SER A 110 -15.52 2.54 13.47
N ALA A 111 -14.43 1.83 13.70
CA ALA A 111 -13.97 1.43 15.04
C ALA A 111 -13.08 2.49 15.71
N ASP A 112 -12.13 3.05 14.96
CA ASP A 112 -11.04 3.87 15.49
C ASP A 112 -11.09 5.35 15.03
N GLY A 113 -12.08 5.72 14.22
CA GLY A 113 -12.19 7.05 13.61
C GLY A 113 -11.40 7.19 12.29
N PRO A 114 -11.65 8.27 11.55
CA PRO A 114 -11.18 8.42 10.18
C PRO A 114 -9.66 8.54 10.08
N PHE A 115 -9.10 8.07 8.96
CA PHE A 115 -7.75 8.40 8.56
C PHE A 115 -7.71 9.82 7.97
N ASP A 116 -6.73 10.61 8.38
CA ASP A 116 -6.47 11.94 7.83
C ASP A 116 -5.87 11.84 6.42
N LEU A 117 -5.01 10.85 6.20
CA LEU A 117 -4.32 10.61 4.94
C LEU A 117 -4.24 9.11 4.62
N ILE A 118 -4.44 8.76 3.35
CA ILE A 118 -4.26 7.41 2.83
C ILE A 118 -3.25 7.47 1.69
N LEU A 119 -2.16 6.72 1.83
CA LEU A 119 -1.06 6.67 0.87
C LEU A 119 -1.06 5.34 0.11
N PHE A 120 -0.73 5.42 -1.16
CA PHE A 120 -0.48 4.29 -2.06
C PHE A 120 0.80 4.50 -2.83
N GLY A 121 1.45 3.43 -3.25
CA GLY A 121 2.68 3.48 -4.05
C GLY A 121 2.48 3.74 -5.53
N ASN A 122 1.47 4.48 -5.97
CA ASN A 122 1.15 4.78 -7.37
C ASN A 122 0.89 3.52 -8.22
N GLU A 123 1.85 2.59 -8.28
CA GLU A 123 1.77 1.31 -8.97
C GLU A 123 2.50 0.21 -8.20
N SER A 124 2.14 -1.06 -8.43
CA SER A 124 2.94 -2.19 -7.99
C SER A 124 4.01 -2.54 -9.03
N ALA A 125 5.19 -2.96 -8.58
CA ALA A 125 6.32 -3.25 -9.47
C ALA A 125 6.11 -4.47 -10.37
N ASP A 126 5.15 -5.34 -10.04
CA ASP A 126 4.78 -6.52 -10.82
C ASP A 126 3.70 -6.24 -11.88
N ALA A 127 2.54 -5.77 -11.47
CA ALA A 127 1.38 -5.62 -12.35
C ALA A 127 1.24 -4.23 -13.00
N GLY A 128 1.75 -3.17 -12.35
CA GLY A 128 1.75 -1.81 -12.89
C GLY A 128 0.37 -1.27 -13.25
N ASN A 129 -0.66 -1.63 -12.52
CA ASN A 129 -2.05 -1.34 -12.92
C ASN A 129 -2.48 0.12 -12.77
N PHE A 130 -1.85 0.91 -11.91
CA PHE A 130 -2.17 2.33 -11.63
C PHE A 130 -3.63 2.60 -11.22
N GLN A 131 -4.36 1.61 -10.74
CA GLN A 131 -5.82 1.70 -10.56
C GLN A 131 -6.29 1.64 -9.12
N VAL A 132 -5.62 0.86 -8.26
CA VAL A 132 -6.14 0.51 -6.93
C VAL A 132 -6.39 1.76 -6.09
N GLY A 133 -5.41 2.64 -5.94
CA GLY A 133 -5.54 3.87 -5.16
C GLY A 133 -6.63 4.80 -5.68
N VAL A 134 -6.75 4.94 -7.01
CA VAL A 134 -7.80 5.77 -7.64
C VAL A 134 -9.19 5.20 -7.36
N ARG A 135 -9.36 3.88 -7.47
CA ARG A 135 -10.64 3.20 -7.19
C ARG A 135 -11.03 3.32 -5.72
N VAL A 136 -10.08 3.17 -4.81
CA VAL A 136 -10.31 3.34 -3.36
C VAL A 136 -10.72 4.77 -3.05
N ALA A 137 -10.00 5.77 -3.57
CA ALA A 137 -10.34 7.18 -3.37
C ALA A 137 -11.76 7.51 -3.85
N TYR A 138 -12.12 7.01 -5.04
CA TYR A 138 -13.47 7.18 -5.58
C TYR A 138 -14.55 6.51 -4.71
N ALA A 139 -14.30 5.27 -4.28
CA ALA A 139 -15.24 4.52 -3.45
C ALA A 139 -15.44 5.14 -2.05
N LEU A 140 -14.41 5.77 -1.50
CA LEU A 140 -14.46 6.50 -0.24
C LEU A 140 -14.93 7.95 -0.39
N ALA A 141 -15.23 8.41 -1.61
CA ALA A 141 -15.55 9.80 -1.95
C ALA A 141 -14.51 10.81 -1.42
N ARG A 142 -13.21 10.45 -1.50
CA ARG A 142 -12.09 11.28 -1.06
C ARG A 142 -11.35 11.92 -2.23
N PRO A 143 -10.84 13.14 -2.07
CA PRO A 143 -9.94 13.74 -3.07
C PRO A 143 -8.68 12.91 -3.22
N ILE A 144 -8.11 12.91 -4.44
CA ILE A 144 -6.88 12.18 -4.75
C ILE A 144 -5.88 13.05 -5.49
N VAL A 145 -4.60 12.86 -5.18
CA VAL A 145 -3.47 13.45 -5.91
C VAL A 145 -2.56 12.31 -6.35
N ASN A 146 -2.38 12.14 -7.66
CA ASN A 146 -1.52 11.11 -8.24
C ASN A 146 -0.14 11.66 -8.60
N GLY A 147 0.87 10.79 -8.61
CA GLY A 147 2.22 11.12 -9.05
C GLY A 147 2.93 12.14 -8.16
N SER A 148 2.63 12.13 -6.85
CA SER A 148 3.31 12.97 -5.88
C SER A 148 4.65 12.36 -5.47
N LYS A 149 5.64 13.20 -5.21
CA LYS A 149 6.96 12.82 -4.64
C LYS A 149 7.06 13.09 -3.14
N GLY A 150 6.08 13.70 -2.55
CA GLY A 150 6.00 14.02 -1.13
C GLY A 150 4.72 14.79 -0.85
N ALA A 151 4.38 14.89 0.43
CA ALA A 151 3.22 15.62 0.91
C ALA A 151 3.63 16.66 1.96
N GLU A 152 3.05 17.85 1.86
CA GLU A 152 3.12 18.85 2.93
C GLU A 152 1.74 19.02 3.54
N ILE A 153 1.65 18.87 4.84
CA ILE A 153 0.40 19.02 5.58
C ILE A 153 0.48 20.32 6.41
N ASN A 154 -0.41 21.25 6.09
CA ASN A 154 -0.53 22.54 6.80
C ASN A 154 -1.94 22.65 7.41
N GLY A 155 -2.11 22.23 8.66
CA GLY A 155 -3.40 22.18 9.32
C GLY A 155 -4.35 21.18 8.65
N VAL A 156 -5.47 21.65 8.11
CA VAL A 156 -6.46 20.82 7.39
C VAL A 156 -6.20 20.73 5.89
N ALA A 157 -5.17 21.41 5.37
CA ALA A 157 -4.84 21.39 3.95
C ALA A 157 -3.59 20.55 3.71
N GLY A 158 -3.68 19.64 2.75
CA GLY A 158 -2.54 18.87 2.25
C GLY A 158 -2.17 19.31 0.83
N THR A 159 -0.90 19.49 0.56
CA THR A 159 -0.37 19.75 -0.79
C THR A 159 0.58 18.62 -1.20
N GLY A 160 0.30 17.97 -2.32
CA GLY A 160 1.21 17.01 -2.94
C GLY A 160 2.20 17.73 -3.86
N ARG A 161 3.50 17.47 -3.71
CA ARG A 161 4.52 17.93 -4.67
C ARG A 161 4.58 16.97 -5.85
N ARG A 162 4.30 17.48 -7.04
CA ARG A 162 4.50 16.75 -8.30
C ARG A 162 5.87 17.06 -8.89
N HIS A 163 6.36 16.17 -9.76
CA HIS A 163 7.47 16.49 -10.64
C HIS A 163 6.99 17.54 -11.64
N SER A 164 7.62 18.72 -11.63
CA SER A 164 7.60 19.60 -12.79
C SER A 164 8.53 18.95 -13.82
N GLY A 165 7.96 18.35 -14.85
CA GLY A 165 8.72 17.90 -16.03
C GLY A 165 9.33 19.09 -16.75
#